data_da2b8160bd35b1ad30a29f8b87ad0e19
#
_entry.id   da2b8160bd35b1ad30a29f8b87ad0e19
#
_cell.length_a   1.000
_cell.length_b   1.000
_cell.length_c   1.000
_cell.angle_alpha   90.00
_cell.angle_beta   90.00
_cell.angle_gamma   90.00
#
_symmetry.space_group_name_H-M   'P 1'
#
loop_
_entity.id
_entity.type
_entity.pdbx_description
1 polymer ?
#
loop_
_entity_poly.entity_id
_entity_poly.type
_entity_poly.pdbx_seq_one_letter_code
_entity_poly.pdbx_strand_id
1 'polypeptide(L)'
;MNERRLDILEWLKDPAAHFPAQRHGDPVEDGVTSDSVAAKLGVDRPVADSHLNLLAGIGLLRTRRIRRRVYYRRDEVRIAEVARMFEKGW
;
A
#
# COMPACT_ATOMS: atom_id res chain seq x y z
N MET A 1 -15.56 -1.42 1.71
CA MET A 1 -14.26 -1.58 1.04
C MET A 1 -13.92 -3.05 0.93
N ASN A 2 -13.19 -3.44 -0.10
CA ASN A 2 -12.77 -4.82 -0.33
C ASN A 2 -11.79 -5.28 0.77
N GLU A 3 -11.96 -6.50 1.26
CA GLU A 3 -11.12 -7.08 2.31
C GLU A 3 -9.63 -7.07 1.98
N ARG A 4 -9.28 -7.37 0.72
CA ARG A 4 -7.89 -7.34 0.27
C ARG A 4 -7.27 -5.96 0.40
N ARG A 5 -8.05 -4.91 0.14
CA ARG A 5 -7.59 -3.52 0.25
C ARG A 5 -7.38 -3.12 1.70
N LEU A 6 -8.24 -3.58 2.59
CA LEU A 6 -8.06 -3.37 4.04
C LEU A 6 -6.81 -4.09 4.54
N ASP A 7 -6.59 -5.33 4.09
CA ASP A 7 -5.39 -6.09 4.42
C ASP A 7 -4.12 -5.39 3.94
N ILE A 8 -4.14 -4.88 2.71
CA ILE A 8 -3.00 -4.13 2.16
C ILE A 8 -2.70 -2.92 3.05
N LEU A 9 -3.71 -2.13 3.41
CA LEU A 9 -3.52 -0.96 4.25
C LEU A 9 -2.98 -1.34 5.63
N GLU A 10 -3.46 -2.43 6.20
CA GLU A 10 -2.97 -2.91 7.49
C GLU A 10 -1.52 -3.39 7.41
N TRP A 11 -1.15 -4.16 6.39
CA TRP A 11 0.22 -4.62 6.21
C TRP A 11 1.18 -3.46 5.97
N LEU A 12 0.79 -2.46 5.21
CA LEU A 12 1.64 -1.31 4.90
C LEU A 12 1.78 -0.33 6.07
N LYS A 13 1.03 -0.54 7.15
CA LYS A 13 1.22 0.19 8.39
C LYS A 13 2.55 -0.20 9.07
N ASP A 14 2.94 -1.47 8.94
CA ASP A 14 4.22 -1.98 9.42
C ASP A 14 4.79 -2.95 8.37
N PRO A 15 5.32 -2.42 7.27
CA PRO A 15 5.73 -3.27 6.15
C PRO A 15 6.88 -4.21 6.49
N ALA A 16 7.77 -3.83 7.40
CA ALA A 16 8.89 -4.68 7.80
C ALA A 16 8.42 -5.97 8.49
N ALA A 17 7.26 -5.94 9.16
CA ALA A 17 6.70 -7.10 9.84
C ALA A 17 6.00 -8.06 8.86
N HIS A 18 5.59 -7.58 7.69
CA HIS A 18 4.73 -8.35 6.77
C HIS A 18 5.39 -8.73 5.45
N PHE A 19 6.47 -8.06 5.08
CA PHE A 19 7.14 -8.29 3.79
C PHE A 19 8.62 -8.60 4.01
N PRO A 20 9.20 -9.50 3.18
CA PRO A 20 10.63 -9.78 3.26
C PRO A 20 11.46 -8.58 2.83
N ALA A 21 12.73 -8.59 3.21
CA ALA A 21 13.67 -7.58 2.77
C ALA A 21 13.72 -7.51 1.24
N GLN A 22 13.78 -6.30 0.71
CA GLN A 22 13.79 -6.05 -0.73
C GLN A 22 15.23 -5.86 -1.22
N ARG A 23 15.47 -6.26 -2.48
CA ARG A 23 16.77 -6.08 -3.11
C ARG A 23 17.05 -4.59 -3.34
N HIS A 24 16.05 -3.84 -3.74
CA HIS A 24 16.12 -2.41 -3.98
C HIS A 24 14.98 -1.73 -3.23
N GLY A 25 15.27 -0.57 -2.67
CA GLY A 25 14.29 0.15 -1.89
C GLY A 25 14.11 -0.40 -0.47
N ASP A 26 13.74 0.47 0.43
CA ASP A 26 13.46 0.14 1.83
C ASP A 26 11.95 0.02 2.03
N PRO A 27 11.43 -1.09 2.62
CA PRO A 27 9.98 -1.25 2.80
C PRO A 27 9.32 -0.12 3.58
N VAL A 28 10.02 0.47 4.53
CA VAL A 28 9.50 1.55 5.36
C VAL A 28 9.60 2.91 4.65
N GLU A 29 10.80 3.24 4.14
CA GLU A 29 11.05 4.53 3.51
C GLU A 29 10.41 4.65 2.12
N ASP A 30 10.56 3.63 1.30
CA ASP A 30 10.12 3.65 -0.10
C ASP A 30 8.78 2.97 -0.32
N GLY A 31 8.47 1.97 0.49
CA GLY A 31 7.28 1.15 0.34
C GLY A 31 7.58 -0.21 -0.27
N VAL A 32 6.54 -0.88 -0.73
CA VAL A 32 6.61 -2.23 -1.28
C VAL A 32 6.14 -2.25 -2.73
N THR A 33 6.60 -3.24 -3.48
CA THR A 33 6.21 -3.43 -4.89
C THR A 33 4.92 -4.21 -5.01
N SER A 34 4.27 -4.11 -6.17
CA SER A 34 3.09 -4.93 -6.47
C SER A 34 3.40 -6.43 -6.51
N ASP A 35 4.62 -6.82 -6.90
CA ASP A 35 5.03 -8.22 -6.84
C ASP A 35 5.00 -8.76 -5.41
N SER A 36 5.50 -7.97 -4.45
CA SER A 36 5.48 -8.34 -3.03
C SER A 36 4.05 -8.46 -2.50
N VAL A 37 3.20 -7.53 -2.87
CA VAL A 37 1.79 -7.55 -2.47
C VAL A 37 1.07 -8.74 -3.10
N ALA A 38 1.31 -9.01 -4.38
CA ALA A 38 0.72 -10.16 -5.08
C ALA A 38 1.09 -11.47 -4.39
N ALA A 39 2.37 -11.63 -4.04
CA ALA A 39 2.84 -12.81 -3.32
C ALA A 39 2.16 -12.97 -1.95
N LYS A 40 2.03 -11.88 -1.22
CA LYS A 40 1.39 -11.87 0.11
C LYS A 40 -0.10 -12.22 0.02
N LEU A 41 -0.79 -11.68 -0.96
CA LEU A 41 -2.22 -11.96 -1.20
C LEU A 41 -2.46 -13.34 -1.82
N GLY A 42 -1.46 -13.94 -2.43
CA GLY A 42 -1.62 -15.18 -3.19
C GLY A 42 -2.39 -14.98 -4.49
N VAL A 43 -2.18 -13.86 -5.16
CA VAL A 43 -2.84 -13.50 -6.42
C VAL A 43 -1.81 -13.14 -7.49
N ASP A 44 -2.26 -13.03 -8.74
CA ASP A 44 -1.43 -12.56 -9.84
C ASP A 44 -1.15 -11.06 -9.70
N ARG A 45 0.00 -10.62 -10.23
CA ARG A 45 0.41 -9.21 -10.17
C ARG A 45 -0.65 -8.23 -10.69
N PRO A 46 -1.34 -8.47 -11.83
CA PRO A 46 -2.37 -7.53 -12.28
C PRO A 46 -3.50 -7.30 -11.26
N VAL A 47 -3.84 -8.31 -10.48
CA VAL A 47 -4.84 -8.17 -9.41
C VAL A 47 -4.31 -7.26 -8.30
N ALA A 48 -3.06 -7.46 -7.88
CA ALA A 48 -2.42 -6.59 -6.89
C ALA A 48 -2.30 -5.16 -7.41
N ASP A 49 -1.89 -4.97 -8.67
CA ASP A 49 -1.80 -3.66 -9.30
C ASP A 49 -3.14 -2.93 -9.26
N SER A 50 -4.23 -3.62 -9.54
CA SER A 50 -5.57 -3.06 -9.53
C SER A 50 -5.94 -2.50 -8.15
N HIS A 51 -5.67 -3.26 -7.09
CA HIS A 51 -5.93 -2.81 -5.73
C HIS A 51 -5.04 -1.63 -5.32
N LEU A 52 -3.74 -1.73 -5.61
CA LEU A 52 -2.78 -0.69 -5.26
C LEU A 52 -3.03 0.61 -6.00
N ASN A 53 -3.35 0.53 -7.28
CA ASN A 53 -3.63 1.73 -8.09
C ASN A 53 -4.93 2.41 -7.67
N LEU A 54 -5.94 1.64 -7.26
CA LEU A 54 -7.15 2.22 -6.71
C LEU A 54 -6.86 2.97 -5.41
N LEU A 55 -6.12 2.35 -4.50
CA LEU A 55 -5.77 2.98 -3.22
C LEU A 55 -4.89 4.22 -3.42
N ALA A 56 -3.96 4.18 -4.36
CA ALA A 56 -3.15 5.34 -4.72
C ALA A 56 -4.02 6.44 -5.37
N GLY A 57 -4.97 6.07 -6.22
CA GLY A 57 -5.87 6.99 -6.90
C GLY A 57 -6.76 7.77 -5.95
N ILE A 58 -7.18 7.17 -4.85
CA ILE A 58 -7.97 7.87 -3.82
C ILE A 58 -7.10 8.53 -2.74
N GLY A 59 -5.79 8.46 -2.89
CA GLY A 59 -4.85 9.18 -2.03
C GLY A 59 -4.44 8.48 -0.75
N LEU A 60 -4.84 7.23 -0.53
CA LEU A 60 -4.46 6.50 0.69
C LEU A 60 -3.06 5.91 0.63
N LEU A 61 -2.55 5.70 -0.58
CA LEU A 61 -1.17 5.28 -0.80
C LEU A 61 -0.42 6.33 -1.61
N ARG A 62 0.86 6.46 -1.32
CA ARG A 62 1.80 7.25 -2.12
C ARG A 62 2.66 6.31 -2.94
N THR A 63 3.05 6.75 -4.13
CA THR A 63 3.91 5.97 -5.01
C THR A 63 5.28 6.61 -5.13
N ARG A 64 6.31 5.79 -5.31
CA ARG A 64 7.67 6.24 -5.59
C ARG A 64 8.27 5.33 -6.64
N ARG A 65 8.84 5.93 -7.68
CA ARG A 65 9.55 5.17 -8.71
C ARG A 65 11.03 5.13 -8.40
N ILE A 66 11.56 3.92 -8.26
CA ILE A 66 12.98 3.69 -8.11
C ILE A 66 13.41 2.80 -9.26
N ARG A 67 14.24 3.34 -10.16
CA ARG A 67 14.61 2.66 -11.42
C ARG A 67 13.34 2.35 -12.22
N ARG A 68 13.05 1.08 -12.49
CA ARG A 68 11.89 0.66 -13.29
C ARG A 68 10.74 0.14 -12.44
N ARG A 69 10.85 0.23 -11.09
CA ARG A 69 9.88 -0.33 -10.18
C ARG A 69 9.12 0.78 -9.47
N VAL A 70 7.82 0.56 -9.28
CA VAL A 70 6.97 1.44 -8.49
C VAL A 70 6.79 0.83 -7.11
N TYR A 71 7.00 1.65 -6.09
CA TYR A 71 6.85 1.27 -4.69
C TYR A 71 5.64 2.02 -4.11
N TYR A 72 4.92 1.35 -3.23
CA TYR A 72 3.70 1.89 -2.61
C TYR A 72 3.87 1.94 -1.11
N ARG A 73 3.52 3.07 -0.51
CA ARG A 73 3.48 3.24 0.94
C ARG A 73 2.26 4.03 1.35
N ARG A 74 1.85 3.91 2.60
CA ARG A 74 0.69 4.63 3.12
C ARG A 74 0.97 6.13 3.15
N ASP A 75 -0.07 6.91 2.82
CA ASP A 75 -0.08 8.35 3.07
C ASP A 75 -0.75 8.57 4.43
N GLU A 76 0.04 8.66 5.49
CA GLU A 76 -0.49 8.75 6.85
C GLU A 76 -1.27 10.05 7.08
N VAL A 77 -0.90 11.14 6.41
CA VAL A 77 -1.63 12.41 6.50
C VAL A 77 -3.03 12.24 5.91
N ARG A 78 -3.13 11.68 4.72
CA ARG A 78 -4.41 11.48 4.05
C ARG A 78 -5.29 10.49 4.80
N ILE A 79 -4.70 9.40 5.30
CA ILE A 79 -5.44 8.40 6.08
C ILE A 79 -6.01 9.05 7.35
N ALA A 80 -5.22 9.88 8.04
CA ALA A 80 -5.68 10.60 9.23
C ALA A 80 -6.81 11.58 8.90
N GLU A 81 -6.75 12.27 7.76
CA GLU A 81 -7.83 13.17 7.33
C GLU A 81 -9.14 12.41 7.11
N VAL A 82 -9.07 11.26 6.42
CA VAL A 82 -10.24 10.43 6.16
C VAL A 82 -10.82 9.89 7.48
N ALA A 83 -9.97 9.45 8.40
CA ALA A 83 -10.41 8.98 9.71
C ALA A 83 -11.15 10.07 10.48
N ARG A 84 -10.66 11.31 10.43
CA ARG A 84 -11.34 12.46 11.08
C ARG A 84 -12.70 12.74 10.49
N MET A 85 -12.90 12.52 9.20
CA MET A 85 -14.20 12.69 8.56
C MET A 85 -15.24 11.76 9.18
N PHE A 86 -14.88 10.51 9.42
CA PHE A 86 -15.76 9.53 10.02
C PHE A 86 -16.02 9.83 11.50
N GLU A 87 -15.04 10.31 12.25
CA GLU A 87 -15.20 10.72 13.65
C GLU A 87 -16.20 11.86 13.81
N LYS A 88 -16.33 12.73 12.82
CA LYS A 88 -17.28 13.84 12.83
C LYS A 88 -18.68 13.45 12.36
N GLY A 89 -18.95 12.20 12.16
CA GLY A 89 -20.26 11.71 11.79
C GLY A 89 -20.69 11.99 10.36
N TRP A 90 -19.76 12.02 9.50
CA TRP A 90 -20.05 12.24 8.08
C TRP A 90 -20.74 10.99 7.48
#